data_791af88c29734eabac47c1372eba42da
#
_entry.id   791af88c29734eabac47c1372eba42da
#
_cell.length_a   1.000
_cell.length_b   1.000
_cell.length_c   1.000
_cell.angle_alpha   90.00
_cell.angle_beta   90.00
_cell.angle_gamma   90.00
#
_symmetry.space_group_name_H-M   'P 1'
#
loop_
_entity.id
_entity.type
_entity.pdbx_description
1 polymer ?
#
loop_
_entity_poly.entity_id
_entity_poly.type
_entity_poly.pdbx_seq_one_letter_code
_entity_poly.pdbx_strand_id
1 'polypeptide(L)'
;MLLNDLNIVLMVAEFRNITAAATHLNMRTATASAAIKRVEQQLGTELFVRTTRSLRLSAAGERFMPTCHEALKMLNDAQQNVKADNGIVEGEICLGISSDLGRNLVVPWLDTFMDSHENISVKLHLSDSKVDFYRDPIDLVLRYGKPSDASTYGFKICNVPSLLVASPAYIKKHGVPSSIQTLQQHNGLFYQLYDKTYDEWEFQRDGTQTKVKMSGNRIANDGEIVRKWAVAGKGIAIKSSLDAYDDIVNKRLIRMLPEYSPRPTQLWLICPSRQTITPAVRLLRDMLKAQTQKILIHLCELNVIKEESLEDNLE
;
A
#
# COMPACT_ATOMS: atom_id res chain seq x y z
N MET A 1 35.99 -1.94 -0.78
CA MET A 1 34.82 -2.80 -0.42
C MET A 1 34.18 -3.23 -1.73
N LEU A 2 34.04 -4.52 -1.98
CA LEU A 2 33.44 -5.01 -3.23
C LEU A 2 31.92 -5.00 -3.11
N LEU A 3 31.21 -4.49 -4.11
CA LEU A 3 29.72 -4.46 -4.12
C LEU A 3 29.11 -5.85 -3.86
N ASN A 4 29.71 -6.87 -4.46
CA ASN A 4 29.26 -8.24 -4.25
C ASN A 4 29.39 -8.73 -2.81
N ASP A 5 30.43 -8.30 -2.08
CA ASP A 5 30.60 -8.65 -0.67
C ASP A 5 29.51 -7.99 0.19
N LEU A 6 29.11 -6.76 -0.13
CA LEU A 6 28.03 -6.06 0.56
C LEU A 6 26.69 -6.74 0.32
N ASN A 7 26.38 -7.17 -0.91
CA ASN A 7 25.17 -7.93 -1.20
C ASN A 7 25.11 -9.22 -0.38
N ILE A 8 26.23 -9.94 -0.28
CA ILE A 8 26.33 -11.18 0.52
C ILE A 8 26.05 -10.87 1.99
N VAL A 9 26.65 -9.80 2.53
CA VAL A 9 26.46 -9.40 3.92
C VAL A 9 24.99 -9.04 4.21
N LEU A 10 24.32 -8.32 3.32
CA LEU A 10 22.89 -8.02 3.44
C LEU A 10 22.02 -9.29 3.43
N MET A 11 22.28 -10.21 2.50
CA MET A 11 21.56 -11.49 2.46
C MET A 11 21.74 -12.30 3.74
N VAL A 12 22.95 -12.31 4.29
CA VAL A 12 23.22 -12.99 5.57
C VAL A 12 22.46 -12.32 6.73
N ALA A 13 22.33 -11.00 6.71
CA ALA A 13 21.56 -10.26 7.71
C ALA A 13 20.06 -10.60 7.62
N GLU A 14 19.52 -10.69 6.42
CA GLU A 14 18.12 -11.04 6.14
C GLU A 14 17.81 -12.47 6.61
N PHE A 15 18.59 -13.44 6.15
CA PHE A 15 18.40 -14.86 6.49
C PHE A 15 18.80 -15.21 7.92
N ARG A 16 19.55 -14.36 8.60
CA ARG A 16 20.16 -14.63 9.93
C ARG A 16 20.89 -15.97 10.00
N ASN A 17 21.37 -16.44 8.85
CA ASN A 17 21.99 -17.73 8.65
C ASN A 17 22.90 -17.71 7.41
N ILE A 18 24.20 -17.92 7.61
CA ILE A 18 25.19 -17.87 6.52
C ILE A 18 24.95 -18.97 5.49
N THR A 19 24.59 -20.19 5.91
CA THR A 19 24.36 -21.30 5.00
C THR A 19 23.09 -21.07 4.16
N ALA A 20 22.01 -20.60 4.77
CA ALA A 20 20.78 -20.30 4.06
C ALA A 20 20.99 -19.18 3.02
N ALA A 21 21.67 -18.09 3.39
CA ALA A 21 22.03 -17.02 2.47
C ALA A 21 22.93 -17.49 1.32
N ALA A 22 23.94 -18.32 1.62
CA ALA A 22 24.84 -18.88 0.62
C ALA A 22 24.08 -19.78 -0.37
N THR A 23 23.16 -20.62 0.13
CA THR A 23 22.29 -21.46 -0.72
C THR A 23 21.42 -20.61 -1.63
N HIS A 24 20.80 -19.56 -1.08
CA HIS A 24 19.97 -18.61 -1.85
C HIS A 24 20.77 -17.92 -2.98
N LEU A 25 22.02 -17.55 -2.70
CA LEU A 25 22.93 -16.93 -3.65
C LEU A 25 23.66 -17.91 -4.56
N ASN A 26 23.34 -19.21 -4.53
CA ASN A 26 23.99 -20.29 -5.28
C ASN A 26 25.51 -20.30 -5.10
N MET A 27 26.01 -20.08 -3.87
CA MET A 27 27.43 -20.08 -3.55
C MET A 27 27.77 -21.01 -2.37
N ARG A 28 29.07 -21.23 -2.17
CA ARG A 28 29.55 -22.00 -1.02
C ARG A 28 29.49 -21.16 0.25
N THR A 29 29.11 -21.77 1.38
CA THR A 29 29.08 -21.12 2.70
C THR A 29 30.43 -20.49 3.08
N ALA A 30 31.56 -21.12 2.69
CA ALA A 30 32.89 -20.57 2.89
C ALA A 30 33.10 -19.24 2.15
N THR A 31 32.56 -19.08 0.97
CA THR A 31 32.61 -17.83 0.18
C THR A 31 31.83 -16.71 0.89
N ALA A 32 30.62 -17.00 1.37
CA ALA A 32 29.83 -16.04 2.12
C ALA A 32 30.52 -15.64 3.44
N SER A 33 31.09 -16.60 4.17
CA SER A 33 31.85 -16.31 5.39
C SER A 33 33.10 -15.46 5.13
N ALA A 34 33.80 -15.71 4.01
CA ALA A 34 34.95 -14.89 3.62
C ALA A 34 34.55 -13.46 3.23
N ALA A 35 33.39 -13.27 2.57
CA ALA A 35 32.87 -11.95 2.24
C ALA A 35 32.57 -11.14 3.51
N ILE A 36 31.87 -11.73 4.48
CA ILE A 36 31.62 -11.09 5.78
C ILE A 36 32.94 -10.64 6.41
N LYS A 37 33.91 -11.58 6.52
CA LYS A 37 35.20 -11.27 7.14
C LYS A 37 35.93 -10.11 6.44
N ARG A 38 35.89 -10.04 5.10
CA ARG A 38 36.51 -8.92 4.35
C ARG A 38 35.84 -7.58 4.68
N VAL A 39 34.50 -7.54 4.72
CA VAL A 39 33.76 -6.32 5.06
C VAL A 39 34.05 -5.90 6.50
N GLU A 40 33.98 -6.81 7.47
CA GLU A 40 34.28 -6.54 8.88
C GLU A 40 35.72 -6.06 9.09
N GLN A 41 36.70 -6.65 8.40
CA GLN A 41 38.08 -6.21 8.42
C GLN A 41 38.25 -4.78 7.89
N GLN A 42 37.55 -4.41 6.81
CA GLN A 42 37.63 -3.05 6.26
C GLN A 42 36.96 -2.00 7.16
N LEU A 43 35.89 -2.41 7.85
CA LEU A 43 35.19 -1.54 8.81
C LEU A 43 35.87 -1.48 10.18
N GLY A 44 36.81 -2.40 10.46
CA GLY A 44 37.48 -2.51 11.76
C GLY A 44 36.54 -2.93 12.90
N THR A 45 35.37 -3.52 12.56
CA THR A 45 34.39 -3.93 13.57
C THR A 45 33.57 -5.13 13.07
N GLU A 46 33.07 -5.94 14.00
CA GLU A 46 32.18 -7.06 13.69
C GLU A 46 30.75 -6.54 13.44
N LEU A 47 30.16 -7.02 12.33
CA LEU A 47 28.76 -6.74 11.99
C LEU A 47 27.80 -7.78 12.54
N PHE A 48 28.33 -9.00 12.81
CA PHE A 48 27.54 -10.11 13.31
C PHE A 48 28.08 -10.65 14.63
N VAL A 49 27.17 -10.99 15.53
CA VAL A 49 27.45 -11.74 16.75
C VAL A 49 27.03 -13.18 16.56
N ARG A 50 27.98 -14.11 16.67
CA ARG A 50 27.73 -15.56 16.58
C ARG A 50 27.46 -16.12 17.99
N THR A 51 26.33 -16.74 18.16
CA THR A 51 26.03 -17.57 19.32
C THR A 51 26.00 -19.04 18.88
N THR A 52 26.06 -19.98 19.80
CA THR A 52 25.96 -21.41 19.49
C THR A 52 24.63 -21.81 18.82
N ARG A 53 23.62 -20.93 18.87
CA ARG A 53 22.26 -21.21 18.37
C ARG A 53 21.75 -20.21 17.32
N SER A 54 22.40 -19.08 17.13
CA SER A 54 21.90 -18.02 16.22
C SER A 54 22.99 -17.07 15.74
N LEU A 55 22.79 -16.50 14.57
CA LEU A 55 23.51 -15.35 14.04
C LEU A 55 22.62 -14.12 14.22
N ARG A 56 23.16 -13.06 14.84
CA ARG A 56 22.46 -11.77 15.04
C ARG A 56 23.35 -10.62 14.59
N LEU A 57 22.74 -9.50 14.23
CA LEU A 57 23.50 -8.28 14.01
C LEU A 57 24.10 -7.78 15.32
N SER A 58 25.31 -7.26 15.24
CA SER A 58 25.91 -6.44 16.31
C SER A 58 25.28 -5.03 16.31
N ALA A 59 25.52 -4.23 17.34
CA ALA A 59 25.10 -2.83 17.33
C ALA A 59 25.70 -2.02 16.16
N ALA A 60 26.90 -2.39 15.69
CA ALA A 60 27.50 -1.82 14.48
C ALA A 60 26.77 -2.31 13.23
N GLY A 61 26.41 -3.61 13.16
CA GLY A 61 25.62 -4.18 12.07
C GLY A 61 24.24 -3.54 11.95
N GLU A 62 23.52 -3.36 13.06
CA GLU A 62 22.20 -2.71 13.05
C GLU A 62 22.24 -1.28 12.49
N ARG A 63 23.32 -0.54 12.73
CA ARG A 63 23.50 0.79 12.13
C ARG A 63 23.97 0.76 10.70
N PHE A 64 24.82 -0.22 10.33
CA PHE A 64 25.43 -0.30 9.01
C PHE A 64 24.48 -0.82 7.95
N MET A 65 23.68 -1.87 8.27
CA MET A 65 22.85 -2.57 7.27
C MET A 65 21.83 -1.67 6.55
N PRO A 66 21.08 -0.78 7.22
CA PRO A 66 20.12 0.08 6.53
C PRO A 66 20.80 0.97 5.48
N THR A 67 21.87 1.68 5.86
CA THR A 67 22.60 2.55 4.94
C THR A 67 23.30 1.79 3.81
N CYS A 68 23.81 0.59 4.10
CA CYS A 68 24.41 -0.28 3.08
C CYS A 68 23.34 -0.73 2.06
N HIS A 69 22.16 -1.11 2.53
CA HIS A 69 21.03 -1.48 1.66
C HIS A 69 20.63 -0.32 0.75
N GLU A 70 20.46 0.88 1.29
CA GLU A 70 20.13 2.08 0.50
C GLU A 70 21.19 2.39 -0.55
N ALA A 71 22.48 2.32 -0.21
CA ALA A 71 23.56 2.59 -1.15
C ALA A 71 23.59 1.59 -2.31
N LEU A 72 23.42 0.30 -2.03
CA LEU A 72 23.38 -0.74 -3.06
C LEU A 72 22.13 -0.59 -3.94
N LYS A 73 21.01 -0.24 -3.34
CA LYS A 73 19.78 0.05 -4.08
C LYS A 73 19.97 1.24 -5.02
N MET A 74 20.54 2.35 -4.56
CA MET A 74 20.81 3.52 -5.42
C MET A 74 21.68 3.17 -6.63
N LEU A 75 22.70 2.30 -6.47
CA LEU A 75 23.52 1.82 -7.56
C LEU A 75 22.73 0.96 -8.56
N ASN A 76 21.90 0.06 -8.05
CA ASN A 76 21.02 -0.76 -8.87
C ASN A 76 20.00 0.10 -9.66
N ASP A 77 19.38 1.07 -9.01
CA ASP A 77 18.42 2.01 -9.63
C ASP A 77 19.11 2.82 -10.74
N ALA A 78 20.35 3.26 -10.53
CA ALA A 78 21.15 3.94 -11.55
C ALA A 78 21.41 3.04 -12.76
N GLN A 79 21.75 1.76 -12.55
CA GLN A 79 21.93 0.79 -13.62
C GLN A 79 20.63 0.53 -14.40
N GLN A 80 19.49 0.41 -13.69
CA GLN A 80 18.18 0.23 -14.34
C GLN A 80 17.81 1.42 -15.22
N ASN A 81 18.08 2.65 -14.77
CA ASN A 81 17.83 3.84 -15.58
C ASN A 81 18.61 3.82 -16.90
N VAL A 82 19.91 3.45 -16.87
CA VAL A 82 20.73 3.35 -18.08
C VAL A 82 20.23 2.22 -19.01
N LYS A 83 19.80 1.08 -18.46
CA LYS A 83 19.23 -0.02 -19.26
C LYS A 83 17.90 0.37 -19.91
N ALA A 84 17.08 1.15 -19.22
CA ALA A 84 15.81 1.63 -19.75
C ALA A 84 15.98 2.58 -20.94
N ASP A 85 17.06 3.37 -20.99
CA ASP A 85 17.40 4.19 -22.16
C ASP A 85 17.62 3.32 -23.41
N ASN A 86 17.96 2.04 -23.22
CA ASN A 86 18.09 1.02 -24.27
C ASN A 86 16.81 0.17 -24.46
N GLY A 87 15.67 0.59 -23.88
CA GLY A 87 14.37 -0.08 -24.00
C GLY A 87 14.19 -1.31 -23.10
N ILE A 88 15.12 -1.58 -22.17
CA ILE A 88 15.02 -2.72 -21.23
C ILE A 88 14.56 -2.19 -19.90
N VAL A 89 13.32 -2.52 -19.51
CA VAL A 89 12.79 -2.23 -18.17
C VAL A 89 12.79 -3.51 -17.35
N GLU A 90 13.53 -3.51 -16.27
CA GLU A 90 13.70 -4.65 -15.36
C GLU A 90 13.77 -4.19 -13.91
N GLY A 91 13.64 -5.11 -12.98
CA GLY A 91 13.93 -4.89 -11.56
C GLY A 91 12.87 -5.43 -10.61
N GLU A 92 13.17 -5.36 -9.33
CA GLU A 92 12.28 -5.75 -8.25
C GLU A 92 11.62 -4.49 -7.65
N ILE A 93 10.32 -4.55 -7.38
CA ILE A 93 9.54 -3.52 -6.72
C ILE A 93 8.98 -4.10 -5.41
N CYS A 94 9.43 -3.59 -4.27
CA CYS A 94 8.82 -3.90 -2.98
C CYS A 94 7.70 -2.88 -2.69
N LEU A 95 6.44 -3.32 -2.81
CA LEU A 95 5.27 -2.44 -2.73
C LEU A 95 4.44 -2.72 -1.47
N GLY A 96 4.33 -1.71 -0.60
CA GLY A 96 3.38 -1.69 0.50
C GLY A 96 2.01 -1.21 0.03
N ILE A 97 0.94 -1.90 0.41
CA ILE A 97 -0.43 -1.54 0.00
C ILE A 97 -1.38 -1.76 1.17
N SER A 98 -2.41 -0.90 1.30
CA SER A 98 -3.51 -1.15 2.23
C SER A 98 -4.26 -2.44 1.89
N SER A 99 -4.74 -3.12 2.92
CA SER A 99 -5.24 -4.50 2.85
C SER A 99 -6.37 -4.70 1.84
N ASP A 100 -7.40 -3.85 1.87
CA ASP A 100 -8.59 -3.95 1.01
C ASP A 100 -8.25 -3.65 -0.45
N LEU A 101 -7.61 -2.50 -0.71
CA LEU A 101 -7.19 -2.08 -2.05
C LEU A 101 -6.25 -3.12 -2.69
N GLY A 102 -5.27 -3.61 -1.92
CA GLY A 102 -4.27 -4.55 -2.40
C GLY A 102 -4.89 -5.86 -2.87
N ARG A 103 -5.63 -6.54 -1.98
CA ARG A 103 -6.18 -7.88 -2.28
C ARG A 103 -7.22 -7.88 -3.37
N ASN A 104 -8.05 -6.85 -3.42
CA ASN A 104 -9.26 -6.89 -4.26
C ASN A 104 -9.09 -6.19 -5.61
N LEU A 105 -8.16 -5.23 -5.73
CA LEU A 105 -7.97 -4.48 -6.96
C LEU A 105 -6.54 -4.58 -7.51
N VAL A 106 -5.52 -4.28 -6.67
CA VAL A 106 -4.17 -4.08 -7.19
C VAL A 106 -3.50 -5.40 -7.56
N VAL A 107 -3.72 -6.49 -6.81
CA VAL A 107 -3.14 -7.81 -7.14
C VAL A 107 -3.53 -8.27 -8.55
N PRO A 108 -4.81 -8.28 -8.96
CA PRO A 108 -5.16 -8.64 -10.34
C PRO A 108 -4.57 -7.71 -11.42
N TRP A 109 -4.36 -6.43 -11.09
CA TRP A 109 -3.72 -5.50 -12.03
C TRP A 109 -2.23 -5.77 -12.16
N LEU A 110 -1.56 -6.13 -11.06
CA LEU A 110 -0.16 -6.49 -11.05
C LEU A 110 0.11 -7.79 -11.81
N ASP A 111 -0.79 -8.77 -11.74
CA ASP A 111 -0.67 -10.00 -12.54
C ASP A 111 -0.60 -9.65 -14.04
N THR A 112 -1.56 -8.85 -14.53
CA THR A 112 -1.58 -8.39 -15.93
C THR A 112 -0.37 -7.52 -16.28
N PHE A 113 0.09 -6.70 -15.34
CA PHE A 113 1.25 -5.84 -15.52
C PHE A 113 2.54 -6.66 -15.66
N MET A 114 2.74 -7.66 -14.82
CA MET A 114 3.91 -8.55 -14.87
C MET A 114 3.91 -9.45 -16.11
N ASP A 115 2.74 -9.93 -16.55
CA ASP A 115 2.62 -10.66 -17.81
C ASP A 115 3.11 -9.84 -19.03
N SER A 116 2.98 -8.52 -18.96
CA SER A 116 3.43 -7.60 -20.01
C SER A 116 4.87 -7.12 -19.81
N HIS A 117 5.48 -7.38 -18.66
CA HIS A 117 6.81 -6.92 -18.26
C HIS A 117 7.56 -8.03 -17.52
N GLU A 118 7.93 -9.10 -18.23
CA GLU A 118 8.51 -10.34 -17.66
C GLU A 118 9.77 -10.13 -16.83
N ASN A 119 10.51 -9.04 -17.04
CA ASN A 119 11.73 -8.72 -16.30
C ASN A 119 11.46 -7.91 -15.01
N ILE A 120 10.19 -7.62 -14.70
CA ILE A 120 9.79 -6.96 -13.44
C ILE A 120 9.30 -8.00 -12.46
N SER A 121 9.81 -7.97 -11.24
CA SER A 121 9.29 -8.73 -10.11
C SER A 121 8.70 -7.82 -9.05
N VAL A 122 7.68 -8.28 -8.34
CA VAL A 122 6.99 -7.49 -7.30
C VAL A 122 6.91 -8.29 -6.01
N LYS A 123 7.36 -7.67 -4.92
CA LYS A 123 7.13 -8.14 -3.55
C LYS A 123 6.03 -7.29 -2.92
N LEU A 124 5.01 -7.93 -2.36
CA LEU A 124 3.85 -7.24 -1.76
C LEU A 124 3.86 -7.32 -0.24
N HIS A 125 3.65 -6.18 0.40
CA HIS A 125 3.41 -6.03 1.83
C HIS A 125 2.01 -5.45 2.05
N LEU A 126 1.06 -6.31 2.38
CA LEU A 126 -0.33 -5.92 2.61
C LEU A 126 -0.54 -5.59 4.08
N SER A 127 -0.72 -4.29 4.39
CA SER A 127 -0.94 -3.82 5.75
C SER A 127 -1.59 -2.44 5.77
N ASP A 128 -2.49 -2.22 6.71
CA ASP A 128 -3.05 -0.89 6.98
C ASP A 128 -2.22 -0.12 8.03
N SER A 129 -1.16 -0.72 8.56
CA SER A 129 -0.22 -0.05 9.46
C SER A 129 0.64 1.00 8.75
N LYS A 130 1.21 1.91 9.51
CA LYS A 130 2.17 2.88 8.97
C LYS A 130 3.44 2.16 8.53
N VAL A 131 3.85 2.41 7.31
CA VAL A 131 5.14 1.96 6.79
C VAL A 131 6.22 2.92 7.26
N ASP A 132 7.30 2.36 7.74
CA ASP A 132 8.54 3.06 8.03
C ASP A 132 9.58 2.64 6.98
N PHE A 133 9.81 3.48 5.98
CA PHE A 133 10.76 3.20 4.90
C PHE A 133 12.19 2.91 5.36
N TYR A 134 12.56 3.30 6.59
CA TYR A 134 13.88 3.02 7.14
C TYR A 134 13.99 1.65 7.81
N ARG A 135 12.87 1.07 8.21
CA ARG A 135 12.81 -0.20 8.94
C ARG A 135 12.22 -1.33 8.11
N ASP A 136 11.27 -0.99 7.26
CA ASP A 136 10.57 -1.95 6.44
C ASP A 136 11.25 -2.03 5.06
N PRO A 137 11.49 -3.22 4.50
CA PRO A 137 12.08 -3.38 3.18
C PRO A 137 11.07 -3.08 2.08
N ILE A 138 10.55 -1.84 2.05
CA ILE A 138 9.49 -1.36 1.15
C ILE A 138 10.03 -0.18 0.35
N ASP A 139 9.89 -0.26 -0.99
CA ASP A 139 10.33 0.78 -1.92
C ASP A 139 9.27 1.84 -2.16
N LEU A 140 8.02 1.40 -2.23
CA LEU A 140 6.87 2.22 -2.57
C LEU A 140 5.69 1.87 -1.66
N VAL A 141 4.84 2.86 -1.40
CA VAL A 141 3.58 2.64 -0.68
C VAL A 141 2.42 3.19 -1.48
N LEU A 142 1.45 2.35 -1.79
CA LEU A 142 0.16 2.76 -2.36
C LEU A 142 -0.89 2.81 -1.25
N ARG A 143 -1.37 4.01 -0.92
CA ARG A 143 -2.30 4.20 0.20
C ARG A 143 -3.22 5.40 0.01
N TYR A 144 -4.31 5.38 0.74
CA TYR A 144 -5.20 6.54 0.85
C TYR A 144 -4.61 7.61 1.77
N GLY A 145 -4.87 8.87 1.40
CA GLY A 145 -4.43 10.06 2.13
C GLY A 145 -3.12 10.63 1.61
N LYS A 146 -3.05 11.96 1.62
CA LYS A 146 -1.85 12.70 1.22
C LYS A 146 -0.68 12.36 2.14
N PRO A 147 0.55 12.22 1.61
CA PRO A 147 1.75 12.08 2.45
C PRO A 147 1.85 13.21 3.47
N SER A 148 2.08 12.87 4.72
CA SER A 148 2.27 13.83 5.81
C SER A 148 3.74 14.21 6.00
N ASP A 149 4.66 13.39 5.51
CA ASP A 149 6.11 13.59 5.62
C ASP A 149 6.63 14.32 4.39
N ALA A 150 7.13 15.54 4.60
CA ALA A 150 7.70 16.39 3.55
C ALA A 150 9.01 15.83 2.94
N SER A 151 9.63 14.84 3.58
CA SER A 151 10.84 14.18 3.07
C SER A 151 10.54 13.13 1.99
N THR A 152 9.28 12.70 1.86
CA THR A 152 8.87 11.70 0.88
C THR A 152 8.38 12.33 -0.43
N TYR A 153 8.51 11.57 -1.52
CA TYR A 153 7.96 11.93 -2.83
C TYR A 153 6.67 11.16 -3.05
N GLY A 154 5.65 11.83 -3.59
CA GLY A 154 4.36 11.19 -3.86
C GLY A 154 3.82 11.54 -5.22
N PHE A 155 3.28 10.54 -5.91
CA PHE A 155 2.44 10.73 -7.08
C PHE A 155 0.98 10.59 -6.64
N LYS A 156 0.19 11.64 -6.83
CA LYS A 156 -1.27 11.52 -6.73
C LYS A 156 -1.74 10.62 -7.89
N ILE A 157 -2.34 9.49 -7.57
CA ILE A 157 -2.90 8.57 -8.56
C ILE A 157 -4.27 9.07 -8.98
N CYS A 158 -5.17 9.30 -8.02
CA CYS A 158 -6.48 9.89 -8.28
C CYS A 158 -7.11 10.47 -7.01
N ASN A 159 -8.13 11.32 -7.19
CA ASN A 159 -9.10 11.62 -6.15
C ASN A 159 -10.11 10.47 -6.07
N VAL A 160 -10.51 10.12 -4.85
CA VAL A 160 -11.35 8.94 -4.60
C VAL A 160 -12.57 9.39 -3.80
N PRO A 161 -13.76 9.42 -4.41
CA PRO A 161 -15.00 9.63 -3.68
C PRO A 161 -15.20 8.56 -2.62
N SER A 162 -15.74 8.95 -1.47
CA SER A 162 -16.18 8.02 -0.44
C SER A 162 -17.69 7.80 -0.58
N LEU A 163 -18.13 6.59 -0.23
CA LEU A 163 -19.54 6.18 -0.32
C LEU A 163 -20.03 5.71 1.04
N LEU A 164 -21.23 6.12 1.39
CA LEU A 164 -21.98 5.49 2.48
C LEU A 164 -22.68 4.25 1.91
N VAL A 165 -22.37 3.08 2.46
CA VAL A 165 -22.83 1.80 1.89
C VAL A 165 -23.40 0.88 2.94
N ALA A 166 -24.38 0.06 2.50
CA ALA A 166 -24.91 -1.05 3.26
C ALA A 166 -25.34 -2.17 2.29
N SER A 167 -25.43 -3.42 2.79
CA SER A 167 -25.95 -4.52 1.97
C SER A 167 -27.47 -4.49 1.88
N PRO A 168 -28.06 -5.08 0.79
CA PRO A 168 -29.51 -5.26 0.67
C PRO A 168 -30.13 -5.97 1.87
N ALA A 169 -29.42 -6.94 2.44
CA ALA A 169 -29.88 -7.68 3.62
C ALA A 169 -30.00 -6.80 4.86
N TYR A 170 -29.04 -5.88 5.07
CA TYR A 170 -29.12 -4.90 6.16
C TYR A 170 -30.31 -3.96 5.96
N ILE A 171 -30.45 -3.42 4.76
CA ILE A 171 -31.53 -2.47 4.39
C ILE A 171 -32.91 -3.12 4.57
N LYS A 172 -33.07 -4.36 4.14
CA LYS A 172 -34.34 -5.10 4.31
C LYS A 172 -34.74 -5.25 5.79
N LYS A 173 -33.76 -5.41 6.68
CA LYS A 173 -34.00 -5.63 8.11
C LYS A 173 -34.17 -4.35 8.91
N HIS A 174 -33.43 -3.29 8.57
CA HIS A 174 -33.31 -2.08 9.39
C HIS A 174 -33.86 -0.82 8.69
N GLY A 175 -34.29 -0.93 7.44
CA GLY A 175 -34.73 0.20 6.63
C GLY A 175 -33.58 1.01 6.05
N VAL A 176 -33.93 2.00 5.23
CA VAL A 176 -33.02 3.00 4.67
C VAL A 176 -33.09 4.24 5.55
N PRO A 177 -31.97 4.81 6.01
CA PRO A 177 -32.02 6.10 6.69
C PRO A 177 -32.61 7.16 5.76
N SER A 178 -33.62 7.89 6.26
CA SER A 178 -34.33 8.91 5.49
C SER A 178 -33.60 10.26 5.47
N SER A 179 -32.63 10.46 6.33
CA SER A 179 -31.81 11.66 6.42
C SER A 179 -30.49 11.35 7.11
N ILE A 180 -29.57 12.32 7.07
CA ILE A 180 -28.27 12.20 7.74
C ILE A 180 -28.41 12.07 9.27
N GLN A 181 -29.44 12.70 9.86
CA GLN A 181 -29.70 12.64 11.30
C GLN A 181 -30.17 11.25 11.74
N THR A 182 -30.93 10.55 10.88
CA THR A 182 -31.42 9.19 11.18
C THR A 182 -30.33 8.13 11.10
N LEU A 183 -29.13 8.44 10.56
CA LEU A 183 -27.97 7.53 10.59
C LEU A 183 -27.61 7.08 12.01
N GLN A 184 -27.81 7.92 13.01
CA GLN A 184 -27.49 7.58 14.40
C GLN A 184 -28.34 6.42 14.96
N GLN A 185 -29.43 6.06 14.28
CA GLN A 185 -30.28 4.92 14.64
C GLN A 185 -29.77 3.59 14.04
N HIS A 186 -28.73 3.66 13.21
CA HIS A 186 -28.16 2.51 12.54
C HIS A 186 -26.82 2.10 13.16
N ASN A 187 -26.46 0.84 12.98
CA ASN A 187 -25.18 0.30 13.45
C ASN A 187 -24.05 0.70 12.52
N GLY A 188 -23.14 1.56 12.98
CA GLY A 188 -21.92 1.92 12.27
C GLY A 188 -20.87 0.82 12.32
N LEU A 189 -20.13 0.65 11.22
CA LEU A 189 -18.98 -0.22 11.13
C LEU A 189 -17.74 0.66 10.96
N PHE A 190 -16.78 0.55 11.87
CA PHE A 190 -15.70 1.53 11.95
C PHE A 190 -14.36 0.95 11.55
N TYR A 191 -13.63 1.77 10.78
CA TYR A 191 -12.23 1.59 10.56
C TYR A 191 -11.44 2.30 11.67
N GLN A 192 -10.40 1.65 12.17
CA GLN A 192 -9.46 2.22 13.12
C GLN A 192 -8.08 2.31 12.48
N LEU A 193 -7.51 3.49 12.49
CA LEU A 193 -6.13 3.70 12.05
C LEU A 193 -5.31 4.19 13.24
N TYR A 194 -4.31 3.42 13.63
CA TYR A 194 -3.59 3.61 14.90
C TYR A 194 -4.59 3.59 16.09
N ASP A 195 -4.53 4.61 16.94
CA ASP A 195 -5.42 4.74 18.10
C ASP A 195 -6.71 5.52 17.81
N LYS A 196 -6.89 5.96 16.52
CA LYS A 196 -8.07 6.74 16.13
C LYS A 196 -9.12 5.86 15.46
N THR A 197 -10.28 5.76 16.10
CA THR A 197 -11.49 5.20 15.49
C THR A 197 -12.20 6.28 14.68
N TYR A 198 -12.56 5.97 13.44
CA TYR A 198 -13.28 6.87 12.53
C TYR A 198 -14.80 6.69 12.71
N ASP A 199 -15.32 7.12 13.85
CA ASP A 199 -16.74 7.04 14.24
C ASP A 199 -17.46 8.39 14.12
N GLU A 200 -16.77 9.49 13.89
CA GLU A 200 -17.34 10.77 13.48
C GLU A 200 -17.28 10.88 11.95
N TRP A 201 -18.44 10.82 11.31
CA TRP A 201 -18.55 10.84 9.87
C TRP A 201 -18.85 12.25 9.37
N GLU A 202 -18.05 12.73 8.42
CA GLU A 202 -18.20 14.04 7.79
C GLU A 202 -18.86 13.89 6.42
N PHE A 203 -19.92 14.65 6.18
CA PHE A 203 -20.65 14.66 4.92
C PHE A 203 -20.72 16.09 4.37
N GLN A 204 -20.79 16.19 3.05
CA GLN A 204 -21.00 17.42 2.33
C GLN A 204 -22.28 17.32 1.49
N ARG A 205 -23.10 18.37 1.51
CA ARG A 205 -24.26 18.58 0.65
C ARG A 205 -24.41 20.06 0.35
N ASP A 206 -24.50 20.45 -0.92
CA ASP A 206 -24.73 21.83 -1.38
C ASP A 206 -23.82 22.87 -0.68
N GLY A 207 -22.52 22.55 -0.57
CA GLY A 207 -21.52 23.38 0.09
C GLY A 207 -21.55 23.35 1.63
N THR A 208 -22.55 22.71 2.24
CA THR A 208 -22.68 22.60 3.69
C THR A 208 -22.04 21.31 4.20
N GLN A 209 -21.16 21.43 5.19
CA GLN A 209 -20.55 20.27 5.88
C GLN A 209 -21.37 19.93 7.13
N THR A 210 -21.63 18.65 7.31
CA THR A 210 -22.33 18.10 8.47
C THR A 210 -21.54 16.94 9.05
N LYS A 211 -21.37 16.92 10.38
CA LYS A 211 -20.74 15.84 11.12
C LYS A 211 -21.78 15.04 11.87
N VAL A 212 -21.62 13.72 11.84
CA VAL A 212 -22.48 12.80 12.55
C VAL A 212 -21.62 11.85 13.37
N LYS A 213 -21.81 11.87 14.69
CA LYS A 213 -21.20 10.88 15.58
C LYS A 213 -22.05 9.61 15.54
N MET A 214 -21.45 8.53 15.08
CA MET A 214 -22.10 7.24 14.93
C MET A 214 -21.86 6.35 16.14
N SER A 215 -22.81 5.45 16.39
CA SER A 215 -22.64 4.33 17.33
C SER A 215 -22.54 3.03 16.56
N GLY A 216 -21.76 2.07 17.07
CA GLY A 216 -21.60 0.78 16.43
C GLY A 216 -20.90 -0.22 17.32
N ASN A 217 -20.97 -1.50 16.93
CA ASN A 217 -20.46 -2.61 17.74
C ASN A 217 -19.31 -3.37 17.07
N ARG A 218 -18.74 -2.82 15.97
CA ARG A 218 -17.61 -3.43 15.23
C ARG A 218 -16.60 -2.38 14.81
N ILE A 219 -15.37 -2.63 15.19
CA ILE A 219 -14.21 -1.81 14.86
C ILE A 219 -13.11 -2.74 14.37
N ALA A 220 -12.42 -2.40 13.29
CA ALA A 220 -11.26 -3.12 12.80
C ALA A 220 -10.21 -2.16 12.27
N ASN A 221 -8.94 -2.54 12.42
CA ASN A 221 -7.78 -1.86 11.82
C ASN A 221 -7.42 -2.42 10.43
N ASP A 222 -8.34 -3.15 9.81
CA ASP A 222 -8.26 -3.73 8.48
C ASP A 222 -9.48 -3.31 7.68
N GLY A 223 -9.25 -2.55 6.57
CA GLY A 223 -10.32 -2.00 5.73
C GLY A 223 -11.18 -3.07 5.07
N GLU A 224 -10.58 -4.23 4.75
CA GLU A 224 -11.29 -5.36 4.14
C GLU A 224 -12.28 -5.99 5.11
N ILE A 225 -11.93 -6.11 6.39
CA ILE A 225 -12.85 -6.64 7.41
C ILE A 225 -14.08 -5.75 7.56
N VAL A 226 -13.89 -4.42 7.57
CA VAL A 226 -15.02 -3.47 7.62
C VAL A 226 -15.93 -3.65 6.40
N ARG A 227 -15.35 -3.79 5.20
CA ARG A 227 -16.10 -4.04 3.96
C ARG A 227 -16.86 -5.37 4.02
N LYS A 228 -16.20 -6.46 4.43
CA LYS A 228 -16.82 -7.78 4.60
C LYS A 228 -18.00 -7.76 5.59
N TRP A 229 -17.89 -7.01 6.68
CA TRP A 229 -19.03 -6.84 7.60
C TRP A 229 -20.19 -6.08 6.96
N ALA A 230 -19.92 -5.05 6.17
CA ALA A 230 -20.95 -4.32 5.45
C ALA A 230 -21.69 -5.23 4.48
N VAL A 231 -20.96 -6.01 3.66
CA VAL A 231 -21.52 -7.02 2.71
C VAL A 231 -22.34 -8.07 3.48
N ALA A 232 -21.86 -8.54 4.62
CA ALA A 232 -22.55 -9.51 5.47
C ALA A 232 -23.75 -8.95 6.24
N GLY A 233 -24.15 -7.70 6.00
CA GLY A 233 -25.34 -7.09 6.59
C GLY A 233 -25.20 -6.78 8.08
N LYS A 234 -23.98 -6.46 8.55
CA LYS A 234 -23.74 -6.18 9.96
C LYS A 234 -23.91 -4.71 10.34
N GLY A 235 -24.00 -3.82 9.35
CA GLY A 235 -24.14 -2.38 9.58
C GLY A 235 -23.93 -1.58 8.31
N ILE A 236 -23.78 -0.27 8.51
CA ILE A 236 -23.47 0.75 7.52
C ILE A 236 -21.98 1.12 7.63
N ALA A 237 -21.31 1.35 6.51
CA ALA A 237 -19.91 1.78 6.49
C ALA A 237 -19.70 2.95 5.54
N ILE A 238 -18.69 3.78 5.79
CA ILE A 238 -18.09 4.63 4.78
C ILE A 238 -16.91 3.87 4.17
N LYS A 239 -16.94 3.73 2.84
CA LYS A 239 -15.87 3.07 2.07
C LYS A 239 -15.42 3.95 0.91
N SER A 240 -14.17 3.81 0.49
CA SER A 240 -13.72 4.39 -0.77
C SER A 240 -14.52 3.79 -1.92
N SER A 241 -14.79 4.58 -2.95
CA SER A 241 -15.49 4.09 -4.15
C SER A 241 -14.70 2.99 -4.87
N LEU A 242 -13.37 3.01 -4.79
CA LEU A 242 -12.52 1.95 -5.34
C LEU A 242 -12.70 0.63 -4.58
N ASP A 243 -12.60 0.63 -3.24
CA ASP A 243 -12.74 -0.59 -2.43
C ASP A 243 -14.17 -1.18 -2.52
N ALA A 244 -15.18 -0.32 -2.68
CA ALA A 244 -16.57 -0.75 -2.80
C ALA A 244 -16.99 -1.13 -4.23
N TYR A 245 -16.14 -0.89 -5.23
CA TYR A 245 -16.48 -1.00 -6.66
C TYR A 245 -17.12 -2.34 -7.02
N ASP A 246 -16.44 -3.43 -6.76
CA ASP A 246 -16.91 -4.78 -7.13
C ASP A 246 -18.20 -5.16 -6.40
N ASP A 247 -18.35 -4.75 -5.13
CA ASP A 247 -19.58 -5.00 -4.37
C ASP A 247 -20.75 -4.14 -4.85
N ILE A 248 -20.51 -2.94 -5.34
CA ILE A 248 -21.54 -2.07 -5.93
C ILE A 248 -22.00 -2.65 -7.28
N VAL A 249 -21.06 -2.98 -8.16
CA VAL A 249 -21.37 -3.56 -9.48
C VAL A 249 -22.18 -4.86 -9.34
N ASN A 250 -21.78 -5.72 -8.41
CA ASN A 250 -22.46 -6.99 -8.12
C ASN A 250 -23.67 -6.85 -7.17
N LYS A 251 -24.08 -5.62 -6.82
CA LYS A 251 -25.23 -5.32 -5.95
C LYS A 251 -25.14 -5.96 -4.55
N ARG A 252 -23.94 -6.28 -4.09
CA ARG A 252 -23.71 -6.74 -2.71
C ARG A 252 -23.73 -5.59 -1.72
N LEU A 253 -23.35 -4.39 -2.18
CA LEU A 253 -23.50 -3.13 -1.47
C LEU A 253 -24.33 -2.15 -2.29
N ILE A 254 -25.10 -1.29 -1.60
CA ILE A 254 -25.90 -0.21 -2.18
C ILE A 254 -25.44 1.09 -1.57
N ARG A 255 -25.23 2.12 -2.39
CA ARG A 255 -25.01 3.50 -1.94
C ARG A 255 -26.26 4.03 -1.26
N MET A 256 -26.09 4.60 -0.09
CA MET A 256 -27.15 5.21 0.70
C MET A 256 -26.99 6.72 0.71
N LEU A 257 -28.10 7.45 0.85
CA LEU A 257 -28.16 8.91 0.92
C LEU A 257 -27.33 9.57 -0.21
N PRO A 258 -27.63 9.33 -1.48
CA PRO A 258 -26.79 9.76 -2.62
C PRO A 258 -26.63 11.28 -2.73
N GLU A 259 -27.52 12.05 -2.09
CA GLU A 259 -27.45 13.51 -1.99
C GLU A 259 -26.35 14.01 -1.01
N TYR A 260 -25.85 13.13 -0.15
CA TYR A 260 -24.76 13.43 0.77
C TYR A 260 -23.47 12.72 0.30
N SER A 261 -22.40 13.47 0.22
CA SER A 261 -21.08 12.93 -0.11
C SER A 261 -20.24 12.84 1.16
N PRO A 262 -19.86 11.64 1.61
CA PRO A 262 -18.85 11.52 2.66
C PRO A 262 -17.55 12.17 2.23
N ARG A 263 -16.74 12.64 3.19
CA ARG A 263 -15.45 13.26 2.91
C ARG A 263 -14.63 12.39 1.96
N PRO A 264 -14.23 12.92 0.78
CA PRO A 264 -13.42 12.18 -0.19
C PRO A 264 -12.00 11.97 0.34
N THR A 265 -11.29 11.05 -0.29
CA THR A 265 -9.87 10.81 -0.06
C THR A 265 -9.09 10.90 -1.37
N GLN A 266 -7.80 10.64 -1.32
CA GLN A 266 -6.92 10.60 -2.48
C GLN A 266 -6.08 9.33 -2.42
N LEU A 267 -5.82 8.71 -3.56
CA LEU A 267 -4.89 7.61 -3.67
C LEU A 267 -3.52 8.13 -4.08
N TRP A 268 -2.49 7.75 -3.33
CA TRP A 268 -1.12 8.18 -3.54
C TRP A 268 -0.16 7.01 -3.65
N LEU A 269 0.76 7.08 -4.61
CA LEU A 269 1.95 6.24 -4.67
C LEU A 269 3.11 7.05 -4.09
N ILE A 270 3.65 6.59 -2.96
CA ILE A 270 4.64 7.31 -2.15
C ILE A 270 5.97 6.57 -2.22
N CYS A 271 7.05 7.30 -2.41
CA CYS A 271 8.43 6.81 -2.40
C CYS A 271 9.30 7.59 -1.41
N PRO A 272 10.32 6.98 -0.81
CA PRO A 272 11.19 7.64 0.15
C PRO A 272 12.07 8.72 -0.48
N SER A 273 12.43 8.57 -1.76
CA SER A 273 13.33 9.52 -2.45
C SER A 273 13.05 9.58 -3.95
N ARG A 274 13.60 10.60 -4.65
CA ARG A 274 13.54 10.69 -6.11
C ARG A 274 14.29 9.56 -6.82
N GLN A 275 15.35 9.06 -6.21
CA GLN A 275 16.17 7.98 -6.76
C GLN A 275 15.39 6.67 -6.90
N THR A 276 14.41 6.43 -6.04
CA THR A 276 13.52 5.26 -6.15
C THR A 276 12.56 5.30 -7.33
N ILE A 277 12.49 6.42 -8.07
CA ILE A 277 11.59 6.57 -9.23
C ILE A 277 12.26 5.98 -10.48
N THR A 278 12.36 4.66 -10.53
CA THR A 278 12.89 3.92 -11.67
C THR A 278 11.90 3.89 -12.84
N PRO A 279 12.31 3.48 -14.05
CA PRO A 279 11.40 3.25 -15.16
C PRO A 279 10.27 2.26 -14.84
N ALA A 280 10.56 1.18 -14.11
CA ALA A 280 9.55 0.22 -13.66
C ALA A 280 8.50 0.88 -12.74
N VAL A 281 8.93 1.77 -11.84
CA VAL A 281 8.03 2.54 -10.98
C VAL A 281 7.15 3.50 -11.77
N ARG A 282 7.67 4.12 -12.83
CA ARG A 282 6.87 4.99 -13.71
C ARG A 282 5.80 4.19 -14.46
N LEU A 283 6.15 3.03 -15.00
CA LEU A 283 5.19 2.13 -15.66
C LEU A 283 4.11 1.66 -14.68
N LEU A 284 4.50 1.27 -13.46
CA LEU A 284 3.56 0.91 -12.40
C LEU A 284 2.61 2.06 -12.08
N ARG A 285 3.11 3.29 -11.89
CA ARG A 285 2.30 4.49 -11.66
C ARG A 285 1.28 4.70 -12.77
N ASP A 286 1.71 4.60 -14.03
CA ASP A 286 0.86 4.87 -15.18
C ASP A 286 -0.22 3.78 -15.33
N MET A 287 0.11 2.53 -15.05
CA MET A 287 -0.84 1.44 -14.96
C MET A 287 -1.87 1.70 -13.85
N LEU A 288 -1.43 2.10 -12.65
CA LEU A 288 -2.34 2.40 -11.53
C LEU A 288 -3.30 3.55 -11.88
N LYS A 289 -2.80 4.64 -12.50
CA LYS A 289 -3.64 5.74 -12.99
C LYS A 289 -4.69 5.25 -13.99
N ALA A 290 -4.28 4.48 -14.98
CA ALA A 290 -5.17 3.97 -16.01
C ALA A 290 -6.26 3.05 -15.45
N GLN A 291 -5.91 2.14 -14.54
CA GLN A 291 -6.87 1.21 -13.95
C GLN A 291 -7.85 1.91 -13.00
N THR A 292 -7.37 2.83 -12.16
CA THR A 292 -8.26 3.60 -11.27
C THR A 292 -9.21 4.47 -12.06
N GLN A 293 -8.75 5.10 -13.15
CA GLN A 293 -9.58 5.91 -14.02
C GLN A 293 -10.72 5.10 -14.67
N LYS A 294 -10.43 3.88 -15.16
CA LYS A 294 -11.48 2.98 -15.70
C LYS A 294 -12.58 2.70 -14.67
N ILE A 295 -12.20 2.42 -13.42
CA ILE A 295 -13.18 2.18 -12.35
C ILE A 295 -14.03 3.42 -12.08
N LEU A 296 -13.39 4.59 -11.97
CA LEU A 296 -14.11 5.83 -11.68
C LEU A 296 -15.07 6.22 -12.81
N ILE A 297 -14.66 6.06 -14.08
CA ILE A 297 -15.54 6.29 -15.24
C ILE A 297 -16.74 5.34 -15.16
N HIS A 298 -16.52 4.05 -14.95
CA HIS A 298 -17.62 3.07 -14.87
C HIS A 298 -18.60 3.37 -13.71
N LEU A 299 -18.09 3.85 -12.56
CA LEU A 299 -18.95 4.27 -11.45
C LEU A 299 -19.78 5.53 -11.79
N CYS A 300 -19.25 6.44 -12.63
CA CYS A 300 -20.01 7.58 -13.16
C CYS A 300 -21.12 7.09 -14.11
N GLU A 301 -20.83 6.19 -15.04
CA GLU A 301 -21.79 5.59 -15.96
C GLU A 301 -22.93 4.90 -15.21
N LEU A 302 -22.63 4.27 -14.08
CA LEU A 302 -23.62 3.65 -13.18
C LEU A 302 -24.35 4.66 -12.29
N ASN A 303 -24.09 5.97 -12.40
CA ASN A 303 -24.61 7.03 -11.54
C ASN A 303 -24.32 6.81 -10.04
N VAL A 304 -23.24 6.10 -9.72
CA VAL A 304 -22.81 5.86 -8.33
C VAL A 304 -22.00 7.05 -7.79
N ILE A 305 -21.22 7.71 -8.64
CA ILE A 305 -20.47 8.94 -8.32
C ILE A 305 -20.79 10.01 -9.37
N LYS A 306 -20.51 11.29 -9.06
CA LYS A 306 -20.73 12.39 -9.98
C LYS A 306 -19.52 12.61 -10.89
N GLU A 307 -19.73 13.12 -12.11
CA GLU A 307 -18.67 13.44 -13.07
C GLU A 307 -17.67 14.50 -12.56
N GLU A 308 -18.12 15.47 -11.78
CA GLU A 308 -17.25 16.44 -11.12
C GLU A 308 -16.10 15.79 -10.31
N SER A 309 -16.32 14.56 -9.86
CA SER A 309 -15.29 13.77 -9.17
C SER A 309 -14.15 13.28 -10.09
N LEU A 310 -14.30 13.41 -11.41
CA LEU A 310 -13.30 13.02 -12.41
C LEU A 310 -12.44 14.19 -12.86
N GLU A 311 -12.98 15.44 -12.86
CA GLU A 311 -12.28 16.62 -13.40
C GLU A 311 -10.94 16.89 -12.69
N ASP A 312 -10.90 16.72 -11.39
CA ASP A 312 -9.67 16.84 -10.60
C ASP A 312 -8.63 15.73 -10.83
N ASN A 313 -8.93 14.72 -11.65
CA ASN A 313 -8.03 13.61 -11.95
C ASN A 313 -7.34 13.75 -13.32
N LEU A 314 -7.67 14.79 -14.08
CA LEU A 314 -7.11 15.03 -15.43
C LEU A 314 -5.85 15.93 -15.41
N GLU A 315 -5.48 16.49 -14.25
CA GLU A 315 -4.22 17.20 -14.02
C GLU A 315 -3.14 16.28 -13.40
#